data_44eabe015e165f183feab2dc7380859e
#
_entry.id   44eabe015e165f183feab2dc7380859e
#
_cell.length_a   1.000
_cell.length_b   1.000
_cell.length_c   1.000
_cell.angle_alpha   90.00
_cell.angle_beta   90.00
_cell.angle_gamma   90.00
#
_symmetry.space_group_name_H-M   'P 1'
#
loop_
_entity.id
_entity.type
_entity.pdbx_description
1 polymer ?
#
loop_
_entity_poly.entity_id
_entity_poly.type
_entity_poly.pdbx_seq_one_letter_code
_entity_poly.pdbx_strand_id
1 'polypeptide(L)'
;MKTHTIKWLLFHEPAELFIRTAEHFQQEINRLSENRFEIEILKLEDYNDKYNGGAHCDPLAELKENRVQMSQLYTNALATTDASDFFALGLPFLFKDHDHCARVLEGEIGDELMAHLHDRLSLRGLSFTYSGGYKCLAADRSITAVDQLKDLTAMHKPGPVFTEMFKALGMESQEDASVTQTTLPRYHVETTPSQKYVIDTEHSMYLTTILMNDNMWEGLSLEDQMHFREAAKICARAERAKSVADAEHIKTNADAQAERGIHSVTKLPPAEQDKLRARLESVTDKFAKFFGNDLVDRIRKS
;
A
#
# COMPACT_ATOMS: atom_id res chain seq x y z
N MET A 1 -19.27 21.19 23.31
CA MET A 1 -18.67 21.68 22.05
C MET A 1 -19.34 20.99 20.88
N LYS A 2 -19.46 21.61 19.70
CA LYS A 2 -19.94 20.89 18.52
C LYS A 2 -18.86 19.91 18.08
N THR A 3 -19.20 18.63 17.98
CA THR A 3 -18.31 17.60 17.40
C THR A 3 -18.34 17.75 15.88
N HIS A 4 -17.19 17.79 15.25
CA HIS A 4 -17.06 17.84 13.79
C HIS A 4 -16.96 16.41 13.28
N THR A 5 -17.97 15.95 12.52
CA THR A 5 -17.95 14.63 11.88
C THR A 5 -17.13 14.68 10.60
N ILE A 6 -16.18 13.76 10.46
CA ILE A 6 -15.30 13.58 9.32
C ILE A 6 -15.55 12.19 8.76
N LYS A 7 -15.92 12.10 7.49
CA LYS A 7 -16.11 10.82 6.80
C LYS A 7 -14.77 10.28 6.34
N TRP A 8 -14.47 9.05 6.72
CA TRP A 8 -13.33 8.29 6.25
C TRP A 8 -13.81 7.13 5.37
N LEU A 9 -13.59 7.22 4.07
CA LEU A 9 -14.05 6.21 3.11
C LEU A 9 -12.99 5.12 2.93
N LEU A 10 -13.41 3.88 3.13
CA LEU A 10 -12.63 2.66 2.89
C LEU A 10 -13.15 1.97 1.63
N PHE A 11 -12.29 1.78 0.64
CA PHE A 11 -12.67 1.14 -0.63
C PHE A 11 -11.65 0.12 -1.14
N HIS A 12 -10.70 -0.24 -0.30
CA HIS A 12 -9.73 -1.30 -0.59
C HIS A 12 -9.99 -2.53 0.27
N GLU A 13 -9.78 -3.69 -0.32
CA GLU A 13 -9.83 -4.96 0.37
C GLU A 13 -8.42 -5.48 0.70
N PRO A 14 -8.23 -6.27 1.75
CA PRO A 14 -9.22 -6.60 2.77
C PRO A 14 -9.51 -5.41 3.70
N ALA A 15 -10.79 -5.14 3.94
CA ALA A 15 -11.23 -3.95 4.67
C ALA A 15 -10.64 -3.87 6.09
N GLU A 16 -10.41 -4.98 6.75
CA GLU A 16 -9.88 -5.05 8.13
C GLU A 16 -8.52 -4.37 8.29
N LEU A 17 -7.66 -4.38 7.27
CA LEU A 17 -6.36 -3.70 7.31
C LEU A 17 -6.52 -2.18 7.34
N PHE A 18 -7.59 -1.67 6.75
CA PHE A 18 -7.88 -0.24 6.66
C PHE A 18 -8.75 0.23 7.83
N ILE A 19 -9.71 -0.58 8.27
CA ILE A 19 -10.57 -0.31 9.43
C ILE A 19 -9.70 -0.07 10.66
N ARG A 20 -8.77 -0.96 10.97
CA ARG A 20 -7.91 -0.84 12.16
C ARG A 20 -7.05 0.44 12.15
N THR A 21 -6.64 0.93 10.97
CA THR A 21 -5.94 2.21 10.84
C THR A 21 -6.89 3.37 11.17
N ALA A 22 -8.09 3.37 10.60
CA ALA A 22 -9.08 4.42 10.79
C ALA A 22 -9.60 4.46 12.25
N GLU A 23 -9.84 3.30 12.87
CA GLU A 23 -10.22 3.19 14.28
C GLU A 23 -9.12 3.69 15.21
N HIS A 24 -7.86 3.35 14.96
CA HIS A 24 -6.74 3.85 15.75
C HIS A 24 -6.58 5.36 15.56
N PHE A 25 -6.74 5.87 14.34
CA PHE A 25 -6.75 7.30 14.09
C PHE A 25 -7.86 8.01 14.86
N GLN A 26 -9.08 7.45 14.89
CA GLN A 26 -10.19 7.97 15.70
C GLN A 26 -9.83 8.06 17.19
N GLN A 27 -9.18 7.03 17.73
CA GLN A 27 -8.74 7.02 19.13
C GLN A 27 -7.73 8.13 19.41
N GLU A 28 -6.72 8.26 18.54
CA GLU A 28 -5.66 9.24 18.72
C GLU A 28 -6.14 10.69 18.50
N ILE A 29 -6.98 10.94 17.48
CA ILE A 29 -7.51 12.28 17.27
C ILE A 29 -8.46 12.72 18.41
N ASN A 30 -9.24 11.78 18.96
CA ASN A 30 -10.06 12.03 20.13
C ASN A 30 -9.22 12.42 21.34
N ARG A 31 -8.13 11.68 21.59
CA ARG A 31 -7.22 11.92 22.69
C ARG A 31 -6.53 13.29 22.57
N LEU A 32 -6.05 13.64 21.36
CA LEU A 32 -5.31 14.89 21.10
C LEU A 32 -6.20 16.11 21.07
N SER A 33 -7.43 15.98 20.54
CA SER A 33 -8.34 17.10 20.34
C SER A 33 -9.44 17.21 21.42
N GLU A 34 -9.35 16.45 22.51
CA GLU A 34 -10.38 16.43 23.57
C GLU A 34 -11.79 16.13 23.01
N ASN A 35 -11.90 15.11 22.12
CA ASN A 35 -13.13 14.65 21.46
C ASN A 35 -13.84 15.73 20.61
N ARG A 36 -13.09 16.66 19.99
CA ARG A 36 -13.66 17.65 19.05
C ARG A 36 -14.05 17.05 17.71
N PHE A 37 -13.48 15.90 17.32
CA PHE A 37 -13.72 15.25 16.03
C PHE A 37 -14.30 13.85 16.21
N GLU A 38 -15.21 13.50 15.32
CA GLU A 38 -15.77 12.16 15.18
C GLU A 38 -15.45 11.65 13.78
N ILE A 39 -14.83 10.48 13.67
CA ILE A 39 -14.53 9.86 12.37
C ILE A 39 -15.63 8.85 12.04
N GLU A 40 -16.45 9.15 11.05
CA GLU A 40 -17.42 8.22 10.49
C GLU A 40 -16.71 7.30 9.49
N ILE A 41 -16.40 6.07 9.92
CA ILE A 41 -15.71 5.07 9.10
C ILE A 41 -16.75 4.37 8.22
N LEU A 42 -16.60 4.47 6.90
CA LEU A 42 -17.56 3.99 5.92
C LEU A 42 -16.87 3.04 4.92
N LYS A 43 -17.38 1.84 4.76
CA LYS A 43 -17.04 1.01 3.60
C LYS A 43 -17.70 1.59 2.34
N LEU A 44 -17.16 1.29 1.17
CA LEU A 44 -17.66 1.82 -0.10
C LEU A 44 -19.13 1.46 -0.33
N GLU A 45 -19.54 0.24 -0.02
CA GLU A 45 -20.94 -0.21 -0.16
C GLU A 45 -21.85 0.61 0.75
N ASP A 46 -21.51 0.71 2.04
CA ASP A 46 -22.29 1.48 3.03
C ASP A 46 -22.39 2.96 2.63
N TYR A 47 -21.30 3.52 2.09
CA TYR A 47 -21.27 4.89 1.58
C TYR A 47 -22.21 5.07 0.37
N ASN A 48 -22.12 4.17 -0.60
CA ASN A 48 -22.97 4.22 -1.79
C ASN A 48 -24.46 4.14 -1.43
N ASP A 49 -24.82 3.24 -0.53
CA ASP A 49 -26.21 3.07 -0.07
C ASP A 49 -26.71 4.31 0.68
N LYS A 50 -25.91 4.84 1.59
CA LYS A 50 -26.31 5.92 2.49
C LYS A 50 -26.29 7.30 1.82
N TYR A 51 -25.32 7.57 0.96
CA TYR A 51 -25.02 8.91 0.44
C TYR A 51 -25.14 9.05 -1.07
N ASN A 52 -25.14 7.94 -1.82
CA ASN A 52 -25.15 7.95 -3.30
C ASN A 52 -26.36 7.20 -3.91
N GLY A 53 -27.39 6.91 -3.11
CA GLY A 53 -28.60 6.25 -3.56
C GLY A 53 -28.38 4.84 -4.14
N GLY A 54 -27.33 4.13 -3.69
CA GLY A 54 -26.91 2.82 -4.17
C GLY A 54 -26.09 2.85 -5.47
N ALA A 55 -25.86 4.03 -6.06
CA ALA A 55 -25.01 4.16 -7.26
C ALA A 55 -23.53 4.06 -6.90
N HIS A 56 -22.76 3.43 -7.78
CA HIS A 56 -21.31 3.33 -7.61
C HIS A 56 -20.65 4.70 -7.76
N CYS A 57 -19.77 5.08 -6.84
CA CYS A 57 -19.00 6.31 -6.91
C CYS A 57 -17.52 6.05 -7.21
N ASP A 58 -16.81 7.07 -7.68
CA ASP A 58 -15.36 7.10 -7.73
C ASP A 58 -14.82 7.62 -6.38
N PRO A 59 -14.20 6.78 -5.54
CA PRO A 59 -13.73 7.18 -4.21
C PRO A 59 -12.73 8.34 -4.22
N LEU A 60 -11.89 8.42 -5.25
CA LEU A 60 -10.91 9.50 -5.37
C LEU A 60 -11.61 10.83 -5.74
N ALA A 61 -12.63 10.79 -6.59
CA ALA A 61 -13.47 11.95 -6.88
C ALA A 61 -14.23 12.42 -5.63
N GLU A 62 -14.81 11.47 -4.85
CA GLU A 62 -15.49 11.79 -3.59
C GLU A 62 -14.57 12.52 -2.60
N LEU A 63 -13.31 12.07 -2.50
CA LEU A 63 -12.31 12.70 -1.65
C LEU A 63 -11.90 14.09 -2.19
N LYS A 64 -11.62 14.23 -3.48
CA LYS A 64 -11.24 15.49 -4.10
C LYS A 64 -12.33 16.56 -3.99
N GLU A 65 -13.59 16.17 -4.15
CA GLU A 65 -14.75 17.06 -4.09
C GLU A 65 -15.26 17.31 -2.65
N ASN A 66 -14.54 16.82 -1.65
CA ASN A 66 -14.88 16.97 -0.21
C ASN A 66 -16.24 16.39 0.19
N ARG A 67 -16.76 15.41 -0.57
CA ARG A 67 -17.93 14.64 -0.13
C ARG A 67 -17.59 13.62 0.93
N VAL A 68 -16.35 13.12 0.92
CA VAL A 68 -15.65 12.48 2.04
C VAL A 68 -14.39 13.29 2.35
N GLN A 69 -13.95 13.29 3.60
CA GLN A 69 -12.84 14.13 4.05
C GLN A 69 -11.53 13.38 4.19
N MET A 70 -11.58 12.09 4.46
CA MET A 70 -10.40 11.24 4.62
C MET A 70 -10.53 9.91 3.89
N SER A 71 -9.40 9.35 3.52
CA SER A 71 -9.28 7.99 3.01
C SER A 71 -7.86 7.46 3.20
N GLN A 72 -7.66 6.18 2.90
CA GLN A 72 -6.35 5.53 2.84
C GLN A 72 -6.24 4.80 1.51
N LEU A 73 -5.31 5.26 0.66
CA LEU A 73 -5.14 4.75 -0.69
C LEU A 73 -3.78 4.07 -0.90
N TYR A 74 -3.74 3.09 -1.81
CA TYR A 74 -2.49 2.53 -2.31
C TYR A 74 -1.66 3.59 -3.03
N THR A 75 -0.37 3.62 -2.75
CA THR A 75 0.56 4.52 -3.44
C THR A 75 0.52 4.34 -4.95
N ASN A 76 0.34 3.10 -5.44
CA ASN A 76 0.20 2.84 -6.87
C ASN A 76 -1.10 3.40 -7.47
N ALA A 77 -2.20 3.45 -6.72
CA ALA A 77 -3.43 4.08 -7.20
C ALA A 77 -3.23 5.59 -7.36
N LEU A 78 -2.52 6.23 -6.43
CA LEU A 78 -2.11 7.64 -6.57
C LEU A 78 -1.18 7.84 -7.76
N ALA A 79 -0.24 6.93 -7.97
CA ALA A 79 0.72 6.98 -9.08
C ALA A 79 0.09 6.88 -10.48
N THR A 80 -1.14 6.34 -10.61
CA THR A 80 -1.89 6.34 -11.88
C THR A 80 -2.53 7.68 -12.21
N THR A 81 -2.40 8.66 -11.33
CA THR A 81 -2.84 10.04 -11.49
C THR A 81 -1.65 10.95 -11.86
N ASP A 82 -1.78 12.25 -11.65
CA ASP A 82 -0.68 13.21 -11.86
C ASP A 82 0.49 13.06 -10.86
N ALA A 83 0.34 12.21 -9.83
CA ALA A 83 1.38 11.87 -8.85
C ALA A 83 2.22 10.64 -9.27
N SER A 84 2.65 10.57 -10.54
CA SER A 84 3.34 9.42 -11.13
C SER A 84 4.68 9.06 -10.48
N ASP A 85 5.31 9.98 -9.76
CA ASP A 85 6.51 9.75 -8.95
C ASP A 85 6.29 8.74 -7.80
N PHE A 86 5.04 8.55 -7.35
CA PHE A 86 4.70 7.50 -6.39
C PHE A 86 4.96 6.07 -6.92
N PHE A 87 5.05 5.88 -8.24
CA PHE A 87 5.49 4.59 -8.78
C PHE A 87 6.91 4.21 -8.36
N ALA A 88 7.78 5.19 -8.05
CA ALA A 88 9.11 4.93 -7.55
C ALA A 88 9.10 4.07 -6.28
N LEU A 89 8.12 4.30 -5.39
CA LEU A 89 7.98 3.55 -4.13
C LEU A 89 7.67 2.06 -4.33
N GLY A 90 7.20 1.67 -5.51
CA GLY A 90 6.91 0.29 -5.90
C GLY A 90 8.08 -0.44 -6.55
N LEU A 91 9.22 0.23 -6.77
CA LEU A 91 10.39 -0.37 -7.43
C LEU A 91 10.95 -1.55 -6.64
N PRO A 92 11.33 -2.64 -7.33
CA PRO A 92 11.89 -3.81 -6.67
C PRO A 92 13.18 -3.47 -5.92
N PHE A 93 13.27 -3.99 -4.69
CA PHE A 93 14.44 -3.86 -3.81
C PHE A 93 14.93 -2.41 -3.58
N LEU A 94 14.02 -1.44 -3.70
CA LEU A 94 14.31 -0.04 -3.43
C LEU A 94 14.68 0.19 -1.96
N PHE A 95 13.90 -0.40 -1.07
CA PHE A 95 14.14 -0.35 0.37
C PHE A 95 14.96 -1.55 0.83
N LYS A 96 15.96 -1.31 1.69
CA LYS A 96 16.84 -2.35 2.25
C LYS A 96 16.07 -3.25 3.23
N ASP A 97 15.27 -2.61 4.09
CA ASP A 97 14.50 -3.22 5.17
C ASP A 97 13.36 -2.27 5.61
N HIS A 98 12.59 -2.69 6.62
CA HIS A 98 11.50 -1.89 7.18
C HIS A 98 11.99 -0.61 7.85
N ASP A 99 13.15 -0.62 8.50
CA ASP A 99 13.72 0.56 9.16
C ASP A 99 14.18 1.59 8.14
N HIS A 100 14.80 1.14 7.05
CA HIS A 100 15.15 2.02 5.94
C HIS A 100 13.88 2.63 5.32
N CYS A 101 12.85 1.82 5.05
CA CYS A 101 11.58 2.30 4.53
C CYS A 101 10.96 3.36 5.47
N ALA A 102 10.96 3.11 6.78
CA ALA A 102 10.43 4.05 7.76
C ALA A 102 11.20 5.38 7.76
N ARG A 103 12.55 5.33 7.74
CA ARG A 103 13.37 6.57 7.70
C ARG A 103 13.11 7.40 6.46
N VAL A 104 13.00 6.77 5.29
CA VAL A 104 12.70 7.46 4.02
C VAL A 104 11.32 8.10 4.04
N LEU A 105 10.29 7.33 4.44
CA LEU A 105 8.90 7.77 4.38
C LEU A 105 8.52 8.77 5.48
N GLU A 106 9.26 8.82 6.59
CA GLU A 106 9.08 9.79 7.67
C GLU A 106 10.08 10.94 7.62
N GLY A 107 10.96 10.98 6.61
CA GLY A 107 11.96 12.02 6.38
C GLY A 107 11.63 12.94 5.22
N GLU A 108 12.61 13.72 4.79
CA GLU A 108 12.47 14.75 3.74
C GLU A 108 11.89 14.22 2.44
N ILE A 109 12.23 12.99 2.03
CA ILE A 109 11.71 12.38 0.80
C ILE A 109 10.20 12.10 0.94
N GLY A 110 9.78 11.59 2.09
CA GLY A 110 8.36 11.39 2.38
C GLY A 110 7.58 12.69 2.38
N ASP A 111 8.13 13.74 2.99
CA ASP A 111 7.53 15.08 3.03
C ASP A 111 7.41 15.69 1.63
N GLU A 112 8.43 15.53 0.77
CA GLU A 112 8.42 15.96 -0.63
C GLU A 112 7.32 15.26 -1.44
N LEU A 113 7.21 13.93 -1.32
CA LEU A 113 6.15 13.17 -1.98
C LEU A 113 4.75 13.59 -1.50
N MET A 114 4.58 13.84 -0.19
CA MET A 114 3.30 14.34 0.35
C MET A 114 2.97 15.75 -0.16
N ALA A 115 3.97 16.62 -0.35
CA ALA A 115 3.77 17.93 -0.95
C ALA A 115 3.30 17.83 -2.42
N HIS A 116 3.83 16.86 -3.20
CA HIS A 116 3.37 16.61 -4.56
C HIS A 116 1.89 16.21 -4.64
N LEU A 117 1.33 15.54 -3.63
CA LEU A 117 -0.11 15.25 -3.58
C LEU A 117 -0.93 16.52 -3.44
N HIS A 118 -0.48 17.47 -2.61
CA HIS A 118 -1.13 18.76 -2.50
C HIS A 118 -1.08 19.52 -3.82
N ASP A 119 0.11 19.67 -4.39
CA ASP A 119 0.33 20.51 -5.58
C ASP A 119 -0.37 19.98 -6.84
N ARG A 120 -0.48 18.66 -6.98
CA ARG A 120 -0.99 18.03 -8.19
C ARG A 120 -2.43 17.51 -8.07
N LEU A 121 -2.85 17.12 -6.88
CA LEU A 121 -4.14 16.47 -6.67
C LEU A 121 -5.09 17.25 -5.75
N SER A 122 -4.62 18.33 -5.12
CA SER A 122 -5.36 19.04 -4.07
C SER A 122 -5.78 18.12 -2.91
N LEU A 123 -4.86 17.22 -2.55
CA LEU A 123 -5.01 16.28 -1.44
C LEU A 123 -3.87 16.45 -0.44
N ARG A 124 -4.19 16.44 0.83
CA ARG A 124 -3.20 16.50 1.90
C ARG A 124 -2.78 15.09 2.30
N GLY A 125 -1.54 14.70 1.97
CA GLY A 125 -0.93 13.48 2.49
C GLY A 125 -0.55 13.66 3.97
N LEU A 126 -0.95 12.72 4.83
CA LEU A 126 -0.69 12.79 6.27
C LEU A 126 0.39 11.82 6.74
N SER A 127 0.37 10.58 6.25
CA SER A 127 1.39 9.57 6.58
C SER A 127 1.33 8.37 5.65
N PHE A 128 2.46 7.65 5.53
CA PHE A 128 2.53 6.37 4.83
C PHE A 128 2.31 5.20 5.78
N THR A 129 1.50 4.24 5.34
CA THR A 129 1.22 2.99 6.04
C THR A 129 1.57 1.78 5.17
N TYR A 130 1.39 0.58 5.71
CA TYR A 130 1.49 -0.66 4.95
C TYR A 130 0.10 -1.26 4.66
N SER A 131 0.05 -2.15 3.68
CA SER A 131 -1.03 -3.12 3.51
C SER A 131 -0.39 -4.52 3.46
N GLY A 132 0.03 -5.00 4.63
CA GLY A 132 0.63 -6.31 4.81
C GLY A 132 2.15 -6.40 4.62
N GLY A 133 2.86 -5.28 4.52
CA GLY A 133 4.33 -5.24 4.50
C GLY A 133 4.95 -5.62 3.16
N TYR A 134 5.89 -6.57 3.15
CA TYR A 134 6.55 -7.04 1.92
C TYR A 134 5.60 -7.78 0.99
N LYS A 135 5.75 -7.52 -0.30
CA LYS A 135 5.11 -8.29 -1.36
C LYS A 135 5.80 -9.62 -1.59
N CYS A 136 4.98 -10.61 -1.89
CA CYS A 136 5.35 -11.96 -2.29
C CYS A 136 4.67 -12.33 -3.61
N LEU A 137 4.99 -13.50 -4.15
CA LEU A 137 4.29 -14.08 -5.29
C LEU A 137 3.52 -15.32 -4.82
N ALA A 138 2.25 -15.43 -5.18
CA ALA A 138 1.44 -16.63 -4.99
C ALA A 138 1.27 -17.32 -6.33
N ALA A 139 1.53 -18.64 -6.39
CA ALA A 139 1.52 -19.43 -7.62
C ALA A 139 0.62 -20.67 -7.50
N ASP A 140 0.21 -21.21 -8.65
CA ASP A 140 -0.55 -22.45 -8.74
C ASP A 140 0.31 -23.71 -8.50
N ARG A 141 1.62 -23.56 -8.39
CA ARG A 141 2.61 -24.61 -8.18
C ARG A 141 3.77 -24.17 -7.30
N SER A 142 4.49 -25.14 -6.75
CA SER A 142 5.70 -24.86 -5.97
C SER A 142 6.82 -24.31 -6.86
N ILE A 143 7.41 -23.19 -6.44
CA ILE A 143 8.52 -22.49 -7.11
C ILE A 143 9.68 -22.41 -6.11
N THR A 144 10.81 -22.97 -6.46
CA THR A 144 12.04 -22.98 -5.64
C THR A 144 13.24 -22.33 -6.33
N ALA A 145 13.09 -21.99 -7.63
CA ALA A 145 14.10 -21.30 -8.42
C ALA A 145 13.45 -20.25 -9.32
N VAL A 146 14.14 -19.13 -9.54
CA VAL A 146 13.63 -17.98 -10.32
C VAL A 146 13.32 -18.34 -11.77
N ASP A 147 14.09 -19.29 -12.37
CA ASP A 147 13.84 -19.74 -13.75
C ASP A 147 12.50 -20.48 -13.93
N GLN A 148 11.91 -21.00 -12.86
CA GLN A 148 10.58 -21.65 -12.89
C GLN A 148 9.44 -20.65 -13.07
N LEU A 149 9.69 -19.34 -12.89
CA LEU A 149 8.73 -18.28 -13.19
C LEU A 149 8.60 -18.00 -14.69
N LYS A 150 9.62 -18.37 -15.47
CA LYS A 150 9.61 -18.14 -16.91
C LYS A 150 8.43 -18.92 -17.56
N ASP A 151 7.80 -18.26 -18.51
CA ASP A 151 6.66 -18.77 -19.28
C ASP A 151 5.37 -18.99 -18.45
N LEU A 152 5.35 -18.54 -17.15
CA LEU A 152 4.12 -18.43 -16.38
C LEU A 152 3.39 -17.14 -16.73
N THR A 153 2.11 -17.08 -16.38
CA THR A 153 1.29 -15.90 -16.52
C THR A 153 1.12 -15.19 -15.17
N ALA A 154 1.22 -13.86 -15.18
CA ALA A 154 1.08 -13.05 -13.99
C ALA A 154 -0.23 -12.25 -14.02
N MET A 155 -0.95 -12.19 -12.90
CA MET A 155 -2.15 -11.38 -12.74
C MET A 155 -1.85 -9.92 -13.07
N HIS A 156 -2.63 -9.37 -14.00
CA HIS A 156 -2.48 -7.97 -14.39
C HIS A 156 -2.68 -7.05 -13.17
N LYS A 157 -1.74 -6.11 -12.99
CA LYS A 157 -1.84 -5.03 -12.01
C LYS A 157 -1.59 -3.70 -12.74
N PRO A 158 -2.36 -2.65 -12.45
CA PRO A 158 -2.14 -1.34 -13.05
C PRO A 158 -0.75 -0.78 -12.72
N GLY A 159 -0.09 -0.23 -13.74
CA GLY A 159 1.16 0.49 -13.59
C GLY A 159 2.35 -0.11 -14.34
N PRO A 160 3.21 0.74 -14.88
CA PRO A 160 4.31 0.32 -15.75
C PRO A 160 5.38 -0.50 -15.02
N VAL A 161 5.60 -0.24 -13.73
CA VAL A 161 6.60 -0.96 -12.92
C VAL A 161 6.25 -2.44 -12.81
N PHE A 162 4.97 -2.79 -12.59
CA PHE A 162 4.55 -4.19 -12.49
C PHE A 162 4.69 -4.94 -13.79
N THR A 163 4.27 -4.32 -14.89
CA THR A 163 4.40 -4.91 -16.23
C THR A 163 5.85 -5.25 -16.55
N GLU A 164 6.76 -4.31 -16.31
CA GLU A 164 8.19 -4.54 -16.57
C GLU A 164 8.82 -5.54 -15.60
N MET A 165 8.38 -5.56 -14.33
CA MET A 165 8.83 -6.55 -13.35
C MET A 165 8.47 -7.98 -13.80
N PHE A 166 7.22 -8.22 -14.19
CA PHE A 166 6.80 -9.53 -14.66
C PHE A 166 7.53 -9.93 -15.94
N LYS A 167 7.70 -9.00 -16.87
CA LYS A 167 8.47 -9.22 -18.09
C LYS A 167 9.94 -9.56 -17.81
N ALA A 168 10.58 -8.87 -16.84
CA ALA A 168 11.95 -9.20 -16.43
C ALA A 168 12.09 -10.62 -15.82
N LEU A 169 11.00 -11.13 -15.24
CA LEU A 169 10.91 -12.51 -14.74
C LEU A 169 10.51 -13.52 -15.81
N GLY A 170 10.25 -13.09 -17.05
CA GLY A 170 9.85 -13.93 -18.16
C GLY A 170 8.37 -14.33 -18.14
N MET A 171 7.54 -13.56 -17.42
CA MET A 171 6.09 -13.75 -17.34
C MET A 171 5.34 -12.77 -18.25
N GLU A 172 4.17 -13.18 -18.73
CA GLU A 172 3.21 -12.33 -19.43
C GLU A 172 2.03 -11.99 -18.51
N SER A 173 1.51 -10.75 -18.62
CA SER A 173 0.35 -10.33 -17.84
C SER A 173 -0.96 -10.83 -18.47
N GLN A 174 -1.81 -11.51 -17.69
CA GLN A 174 -3.12 -12.02 -18.10
C GLN A 174 -4.13 -11.88 -16.95
N GLU A 175 -5.43 -11.91 -17.28
CA GLU A 175 -6.49 -11.89 -16.27
C GLU A 175 -6.60 -13.22 -15.52
N ASP A 176 -6.55 -14.34 -16.26
CA ASP A 176 -6.51 -15.70 -15.68
C ASP A 176 -5.06 -16.18 -15.61
N ALA A 177 -4.42 -15.87 -14.48
CA ALA A 177 -2.99 -16.01 -14.31
C ALA A 177 -2.62 -17.09 -13.30
N SER A 178 -1.48 -17.77 -13.56
CA SER A 178 -0.91 -18.76 -12.66
C SER A 178 -0.15 -18.15 -11.46
N VAL A 179 0.20 -16.84 -11.54
CA VAL A 179 0.93 -16.12 -10.50
C VAL A 179 0.24 -14.81 -10.18
N THR A 180 0.08 -14.50 -8.89
CA THR A 180 -0.39 -13.21 -8.40
C THR A 180 0.64 -12.58 -7.45
N GLN A 181 0.92 -11.29 -7.61
CA GLN A 181 1.66 -10.52 -6.63
C GLN A 181 0.71 -10.04 -5.53
N THR A 182 1.05 -10.34 -4.28
CA THR A 182 0.25 -9.98 -3.09
C THR A 182 1.15 -9.74 -1.87
N THR A 183 0.55 -9.59 -0.68
CA THR A 183 1.21 -9.76 0.62
C THR A 183 0.53 -10.89 1.38
N LEU A 184 1.19 -11.47 2.37
CA LEU A 184 0.60 -12.58 3.13
C LEU A 184 -0.74 -12.21 3.80
N PRO A 185 -0.91 -11.05 4.45
CA PRO A 185 -2.20 -10.64 5.00
C PRO A 185 -3.30 -10.42 3.95
N ARG A 186 -2.95 -10.10 2.71
CA ARG A 186 -3.88 -9.84 1.61
C ARG A 186 -4.18 -11.05 0.74
N TYR A 187 -3.44 -12.12 0.94
CA TYR A 187 -3.46 -13.31 0.08
C TYR A 187 -4.89 -13.77 -0.27
N HIS A 188 -5.75 -13.91 0.72
CA HIS A 188 -7.10 -14.49 0.55
C HIS A 188 -8.07 -13.66 -0.31
N VAL A 189 -7.80 -12.36 -0.52
CA VAL A 189 -8.63 -11.48 -1.35
C VAL A 189 -8.04 -11.21 -2.72
N GLU A 190 -6.75 -11.49 -2.92
CA GLU A 190 -6.07 -11.17 -4.18
C GLU A 190 -5.73 -12.40 -5.02
N THR A 191 -5.80 -13.62 -4.46
CA THR A 191 -5.40 -14.85 -5.14
C THR A 191 -6.60 -15.69 -5.57
N THR A 192 -6.36 -16.56 -6.53
CA THR A 192 -7.34 -17.57 -6.94
C THR A 192 -7.17 -18.86 -6.10
N PRO A 193 -8.19 -19.73 -6.01
CA PRO A 193 -8.08 -20.99 -5.25
C PRO A 193 -6.99 -21.96 -5.71
N SER A 194 -6.46 -21.79 -6.93
CA SER A 194 -5.35 -22.58 -7.46
C SER A 194 -3.98 -22.10 -6.97
N GLN A 195 -3.82 -20.82 -6.64
CA GLN A 195 -2.54 -20.19 -6.31
C GLN A 195 -2.14 -20.42 -4.85
N LYS A 196 -1.95 -21.68 -4.46
CA LYS A 196 -1.73 -22.10 -3.06
C LYS A 196 -0.28 -22.08 -2.59
N TYR A 197 0.67 -21.79 -3.47
CA TYR A 197 2.10 -21.82 -3.17
C TYR A 197 2.65 -20.40 -3.14
N VAL A 198 3.07 -19.93 -1.97
CA VAL A 198 3.64 -18.60 -1.83
C VAL A 198 5.15 -18.66 -1.89
N ILE A 199 5.73 -17.79 -2.71
CA ILE A 199 7.17 -17.54 -2.80
C ILE A 199 7.43 -16.23 -2.05
N ASP A 200 8.13 -16.32 -0.92
CA ASP A 200 8.51 -15.18 -0.09
C ASP A 200 9.70 -14.45 -0.73
N THR A 201 9.37 -13.57 -1.67
CA THR A 201 10.36 -12.85 -2.49
C THR A 201 10.84 -11.56 -1.86
N GLU A 202 10.05 -10.95 -0.97
CA GLU A 202 10.34 -9.68 -0.29
C GLU A 202 10.84 -8.57 -1.24
N HIS A 203 10.34 -8.58 -2.50
CA HIS A 203 10.89 -7.78 -3.59
C HIS A 203 10.48 -6.30 -3.55
N SER A 204 9.38 -5.94 -2.89
CA SER A 204 8.96 -4.54 -2.68
C SER A 204 7.97 -4.43 -1.53
N MET A 205 7.72 -3.18 -1.07
CA MET A 205 6.73 -2.90 -0.02
C MET A 205 5.35 -2.66 -0.62
N TYR A 206 4.30 -3.06 0.09
CA TYR A 206 2.93 -2.67 -0.25
C TYR A 206 2.52 -1.45 0.57
N LEU A 207 2.70 -0.28 -0.01
CA LEU A 207 2.52 1.00 0.66
C LEU A 207 1.13 1.59 0.40
N THR A 208 0.60 2.23 1.42
CA THR A 208 -0.61 3.04 1.36
C THR A 208 -0.36 4.42 1.99
N THR A 209 -1.25 5.36 1.74
CA THR A 209 -1.14 6.73 2.21
C THR A 209 -2.44 7.16 2.87
N ILE A 210 -2.39 7.69 4.08
CA ILE A 210 -3.51 8.38 4.72
C ILE A 210 -3.64 9.75 4.09
N LEU A 211 -4.81 10.07 3.58
CA LEU A 211 -5.13 11.28 2.84
C LEU A 211 -6.27 12.05 3.48
N MET A 212 -6.22 13.36 3.35
CA MET A 212 -7.30 14.28 3.68
C MET A 212 -7.59 15.21 2.51
N ASN A 213 -8.85 15.60 2.34
CA ASN A 213 -9.23 16.65 1.42
C ASN A 213 -8.57 17.98 1.81
N ASP A 214 -8.04 18.71 0.84
CA ASP A 214 -7.29 19.94 1.11
C ASP A 214 -8.17 21.07 1.66
N ASN A 215 -9.41 21.25 1.16
CA ASN A 215 -10.32 22.26 1.69
C ASN A 215 -10.69 21.97 3.16
N MET A 216 -10.86 20.69 3.52
CA MET A 216 -11.07 20.33 4.93
C MET A 216 -9.85 20.66 5.77
N TRP A 217 -8.65 20.35 5.27
CA TRP A 217 -7.39 20.65 5.93
C TRP A 217 -7.20 22.15 6.19
N GLU A 218 -7.40 22.97 5.17
CA GLU A 218 -7.27 24.43 5.27
C GLU A 218 -8.33 25.08 6.22
N GLY A 219 -9.46 24.40 6.42
CA GLY A 219 -10.48 24.79 7.40
C GLY A 219 -10.13 24.48 8.85
N LEU A 220 -9.09 23.67 9.11
CA LEU A 220 -8.64 23.33 10.45
C LEU A 220 -7.78 24.45 11.06
N SER A 221 -7.86 24.64 12.37
CA SER A 221 -6.88 25.48 13.09
C SER A 221 -5.47 24.87 12.98
N LEU A 222 -4.43 25.68 13.16
CA LEU A 222 -3.03 25.17 13.18
C LEU A 222 -2.83 24.08 14.25
N GLU A 223 -3.48 24.22 15.40
CA GLU A 223 -3.45 23.23 16.46
C GLU A 223 -4.09 21.92 16.01
N ASP A 224 -5.25 21.97 15.34
CA ASP A 224 -5.93 20.78 14.82
C ASP A 224 -5.11 20.13 13.70
N GLN A 225 -4.52 20.90 12.80
CA GLN A 225 -3.61 20.37 11.78
C GLN A 225 -2.44 19.59 12.40
N MET A 226 -1.88 20.09 13.51
CA MET A 226 -0.84 19.38 14.27
C MET A 226 -1.38 18.08 14.87
N HIS A 227 -2.58 18.11 15.48
CA HIS A 227 -3.22 16.91 16.03
C HIS A 227 -3.49 15.85 14.97
N PHE A 228 -3.98 16.25 13.79
CA PHE A 228 -4.21 15.32 12.66
C PHE A 228 -2.93 14.70 12.14
N ARG A 229 -1.85 15.48 12.00
CA ARG A 229 -0.53 14.95 11.61
C ARG A 229 0.01 13.95 12.63
N GLU A 230 -0.08 14.29 13.92
CA GLU A 230 0.42 13.43 14.99
C GLU A 230 -0.41 12.12 15.09
N ALA A 231 -1.74 12.21 15.04
CA ALA A 231 -2.60 11.04 15.02
C ALA A 231 -2.27 10.12 13.82
N ALA A 232 -2.12 10.70 12.61
CA ALA A 232 -1.77 9.95 11.42
C ALA A 232 -0.40 9.26 11.54
N LYS A 233 0.59 9.93 12.12
CA LYS A 233 1.93 9.38 12.33
C LYS A 233 1.92 8.22 13.34
N ILE A 234 1.20 8.37 14.46
CA ILE A 234 1.07 7.32 15.47
C ILE A 234 0.41 6.08 14.88
N CYS A 235 -0.77 6.24 14.25
CA CYS A 235 -1.49 5.10 13.70
C CYS A 235 -0.75 4.46 12.51
N ALA A 236 -0.05 5.23 11.69
CA ALA A 236 0.75 4.69 10.59
C ALA A 236 1.92 3.82 11.08
N ARG A 237 2.62 4.25 12.12
CA ARG A 237 3.70 3.45 12.74
C ARG A 237 3.15 2.14 13.33
N ALA A 238 2.02 2.22 14.05
CA ALA A 238 1.36 1.05 14.61
C ALA A 238 0.91 0.08 13.51
N GLU A 239 0.31 0.60 12.41
CA GLU A 239 -0.12 -0.22 11.28
C GLU A 239 1.05 -0.90 10.58
N ARG A 240 2.17 -0.19 10.34
CA ARG A 240 3.36 -0.81 9.76
C ARG A 240 3.90 -1.95 10.63
N ALA A 241 4.00 -1.73 11.95
CA ALA A 241 4.44 -2.76 12.89
C ALA A 241 3.48 -3.96 12.92
N LYS A 242 2.17 -3.71 12.92
CA LYS A 242 1.14 -4.75 12.89
C LYS A 242 1.16 -5.54 11.58
N SER A 243 1.29 -4.88 10.44
CA SER A 243 1.42 -5.52 9.12
C SER A 243 2.63 -6.47 9.06
N VAL A 244 3.77 -6.06 9.62
CA VAL A 244 4.97 -6.91 9.71
C VAL A 244 4.70 -8.13 10.61
N ALA A 245 4.11 -7.90 11.78
CA ALA A 245 3.79 -8.99 12.74
C ALA A 245 2.78 -9.99 12.13
N ASP A 246 1.76 -9.50 11.42
CA ASP A 246 0.77 -10.36 10.75
C ASP A 246 1.41 -11.21 9.65
N ALA A 247 2.26 -10.60 8.82
CA ALA A 247 2.98 -11.31 7.78
C ALA A 247 3.89 -12.40 8.35
N GLU A 248 4.64 -12.09 9.41
CA GLU A 248 5.54 -13.04 10.07
C GLU A 248 4.78 -14.17 10.76
N HIS A 249 3.64 -13.86 11.38
CA HIS A 249 2.77 -14.88 11.96
C HIS A 249 2.27 -15.86 10.91
N ILE A 250 1.80 -15.38 9.74
CA ILE A 250 1.35 -16.27 8.65
C ILE A 250 2.53 -17.05 8.09
N LYS A 251 3.70 -16.42 7.96
CA LYS A 251 4.92 -17.04 7.42
C LYS A 251 5.37 -18.26 8.24
N THR A 252 5.23 -18.18 9.54
CA THR A 252 5.77 -19.17 10.51
C THR A 252 4.73 -20.11 11.11
N ASN A 253 3.42 -19.91 10.87
CA ASN A 253 2.34 -20.68 11.48
C ASN A 253 1.53 -21.44 10.44
N ALA A 254 1.59 -22.78 10.50
CA ALA A 254 0.90 -23.67 9.55
C ALA A 254 -0.63 -23.54 9.62
N ASP A 255 -1.21 -23.34 10.80
CA ASP A 255 -2.66 -23.16 10.95
C ASP A 255 -3.11 -21.85 10.31
N ALA A 256 -2.37 -20.75 10.53
CA ALA A 256 -2.63 -19.46 9.89
C ALA A 256 -2.50 -19.51 8.36
N GLN A 257 -1.60 -20.36 7.83
CA GLN A 257 -1.50 -20.64 6.39
C GLN A 257 -2.72 -21.42 5.90
N ALA A 258 -3.10 -22.50 6.59
CA ALA A 258 -4.22 -23.33 6.23
C ALA A 258 -5.56 -22.57 6.22
N GLU A 259 -5.80 -21.71 7.23
CA GLU A 259 -6.97 -20.83 7.31
C GLU A 259 -7.13 -19.94 6.07
N ARG A 260 -6.02 -19.56 5.44
CA ARG A 260 -5.99 -18.73 4.23
C ARG A 260 -5.97 -19.54 2.93
N GLY A 261 -5.94 -20.86 3.01
CA GLY A 261 -5.80 -21.75 1.85
C GLY A 261 -4.38 -21.80 1.27
N ILE A 262 -3.38 -21.34 2.01
CA ILE A 262 -1.96 -21.43 1.65
C ILE A 262 -1.48 -22.85 1.94
N HIS A 263 -0.91 -23.51 0.93
CA HIS A 263 -0.32 -24.83 1.08
C HIS A 263 1.11 -24.76 1.62
N SER A 264 1.88 -23.78 1.16
CA SER A 264 3.24 -23.53 1.65
C SER A 264 3.69 -22.10 1.41
N VAL A 265 4.56 -21.61 2.29
CA VAL A 265 5.34 -20.39 2.11
C VAL A 265 6.81 -20.82 1.95
N THR A 266 7.39 -20.55 0.78
CA THR A 266 8.75 -20.97 0.44
C THR A 266 9.65 -19.72 0.34
N LYS A 267 10.72 -19.67 1.12
CA LYS A 267 11.80 -18.70 0.92
C LYS A 267 12.76 -19.24 -0.13
N LEU A 268 13.09 -18.41 -1.13
CA LEU A 268 14.09 -18.77 -2.13
C LEU A 268 15.47 -18.97 -1.48
N PRO A 269 16.27 -19.94 -1.91
CA PRO A 269 17.67 -20.06 -1.50
C PRO A 269 18.45 -18.77 -1.79
N PRO A 270 19.51 -18.43 -1.03
CA PRO A 270 20.26 -17.20 -1.21
C PRO A 270 20.69 -16.93 -2.65
N ALA A 271 21.23 -17.93 -3.35
CA ALA A 271 21.63 -17.80 -4.75
C ALA A 271 20.45 -17.46 -5.69
N GLU A 272 19.24 -17.97 -5.43
CA GLU A 272 18.06 -17.64 -6.20
C GLU A 272 17.49 -16.27 -5.81
N GLN A 273 17.65 -15.82 -4.56
CA GLN A 273 17.34 -14.44 -4.17
C GLN A 273 18.25 -13.44 -4.86
N ASP A 274 19.57 -13.72 -4.94
CA ASP A 274 20.53 -12.88 -5.66
C ASP A 274 20.19 -12.82 -7.15
N LYS A 275 19.80 -13.94 -7.74
CA LYS A 275 19.35 -14.01 -9.12
C LYS A 275 18.06 -13.23 -9.37
N LEU A 276 17.10 -13.31 -8.45
CA LEU A 276 15.87 -12.52 -8.49
C LEU A 276 16.19 -11.03 -8.45
N ARG A 277 17.05 -10.62 -7.51
CA ARG A 277 17.52 -9.23 -7.38
C ARG A 277 18.19 -8.74 -8.65
N ALA A 278 19.13 -9.50 -9.19
CA ALA A 278 19.85 -9.13 -10.42
C ALA A 278 18.90 -8.97 -11.63
N ARG A 279 17.88 -9.83 -11.77
CA ARG A 279 16.89 -9.69 -12.84
C ARG A 279 16.04 -8.43 -12.69
N LEU A 280 15.62 -8.11 -11.47
CA LEU A 280 14.75 -6.98 -11.21
C LEU A 280 15.50 -5.64 -11.11
N GLU A 281 16.81 -5.66 -10.97
CA GLU A 281 17.64 -4.42 -10.98
C GLU A 281 17.47 -3.64 -12.28
N SER A 282 17.37 -4.33 -13.42
CA SER A 282 17.13 -3.70 -14.73
C SER A 282 15.81 -2.90 -14.78
N VAL A 283 14.80 -3.31 -14.02
CA VAL A 283 13.53 -2.59 -13.88
C VAL A 283 13.76 -1.28 -13.12
N THR A 284 14.46 -1.37 -11.99
CA THR A 284 14.78 -0.19 -11.18
C THR A 284 15.61 0.82 -11.96
N ASP A 285 16.63 0.38 -12.70
CA ASP A 285 17.49 1.25 -13.53
C ASP A 285 16.73 1.92 -14.67
N LYS A 286 15.77 1.19 -15.29
CA LYS A 286 14.89 1.74 -16.32
C LYS A 286 14.04 2.88 -15.77
N PHE A 287 13.40 2.66 -14.62
CA PHE A 287 12.48 3.63 -14.03
C PHE A 287 13.18 4.72 -13.22
N ALA A 288 14.39 4.50 -12.68
CA ALA A 288 15.19 5.54 -12.04
C ALA A 288 15.37 6.76 -12.96
N LYS A 289 15.58 6.52 -14.26
CA LYS A 289 15.68 7.60 -15.27
C LYS A 289 14.34 8.30 -15.52
N PHE A 290 13.23 7.58 -15.38
CA PHE A 290 11.89 8.13 -15.62
C PHE A 290 11.41 9.03 -14.47
N PHE A 291 11.66 8.63 -13.20
CA PHE A 291 11.27 9.41 -12.02
C PHE A 291 12.27 10.53 -11.65
N GLY A 292 13.32 10.70 -12.45
CA GLY A 292 14.49 11.48 -12.10
C GLY A 292 15.46 10.64 -11.26
N ASN A 293 16.69 10.46 -11.77
CA ASN A 293 17.72 9.65 -11.11
C ASN A 293 17.96 10.04 -9.66
N ASP A 294 17.69 11.29 -9.31
CA ASP A 294 17.88 11.84 -7.98
C ASP A 294 16.97 11.17 -6.93
N LEU A 295 15.67 10.99 -7.20
CA LEU A 295 14.73 10.42 -6.22
C LEU A 295 15.13 8.99 -5.81
N VAL A 296 15.36 8.10 -6.78
CA VAL A 296 15.74 6.71 -6.52
C VAL A 296 17.07 6.62 -5.80
N ASP A 297 18.04 7.42 -6.23
CA ASP A 297 19.38 7.48 -5.61
C ASP A 297 19.34 8.04 -4.20
N ARG A 298 18.53 9.06 -3.93
CA ARG A 298 18.31 9.61 -2.58
C ARG A 298 17.69 8.57 -1.67
N ILE A 299 16.65 7.86 -2.14
CA ILE A 299 16.03 6.76 -1.37
C ILE A 299 17.08 5.70 -1.03
N ARG A 300 17.88 5.23 -2.00
CA ARG A 300 18.89 4.18 -1.77
C ARG A 300 20.00 4.58 -0.80
N LYS A 301 20.31 5.87 -0.69
CA LYS A 301 21.39 6.41 0.16
C LYS A 301 20.91 6.75 1.58
N SER A 302 19.60 6.89 1.80
CA SER A 302 19.02 7.12 3.12
C SER A 302 19.06 5.87 3.98
#